data_e10153cff00cb59803a19bb7d42121fb
#
_entry.id   e10153cff00cb59803a19bb7d42121fb
#
_cell.length_a   1.000
_cell.length_b   1.000
_cell.length_c   1.000
_cell.angle_alpha   90.00
_cell.angle_beta   90.00
_cell.angle_gamma   90.00
#
_symmetry.space_group_name_H-M   'P 1'
#
loop_
_entity.id
_entity.type
_entity.pdbx_description
1 polymer ?
#
loop_
_entity_poly.entity_id
_entity_poly.type
_entity_poly.pdbx_seq_one_letter_code
_entity_poly.pdbx_strand_id
1 'polypeptide(L)'
;MAEAVFRSFDQEGLDREYNNRGKVANTDHKIYQSEGSKRAKSAFKTKFDVTYGDGPDELLDLYLPTGAGPHPVHLFFHGGYWISNTKDDFGFMALPFVEHGVAVAVVEYGLIPSVTMAGLLSHCRAALAWTWKNAETFGGDANNITLSGHSAGGHIVAMLMATNWPAFDPEMPLEPIKAGCGISGLYDLEPVRLSFLNKDLGLSPAAARAFSPVLLEPEVRVPLLLPVGGEEGPEYIRQSQDMAGAWLTKGVDAKVWVMPECNHFDTINQFLDPVSVLSNAVRDQIGV
;
A
#
# COMPACT_ATOMS: atom_id res chain seq x y z
N MET A 1 8.67 36.57 8.22
CA MET A 1 8.74 35.17 7.77
C MET A 1 7.62 34.44 8.49
N ALA A 2 6.81 33.64 7.80
CA ALA A 2 5.80 32.82 8.45
C ALA A 2 6.49 31.85 9.44
N GLU A 3 5.84 31.54 10.56
CA GLU A 3 6.35 30.61 11.56
C GLU A 3 6.33 29.19 11.00
N ALA A 4 7.42 28.43 11.18
CA ALA A 4 7.49 27.05 10.76
C ALA A 4 6.59 26.16 11.64
N VAL A 5 5.73 25.36 11.02
CA VAL A 5 4.84 24.41 11.71
C VAL A 5 5.39 23.00 11.74
N PHE A 6 6.23 22.65 10.77
CA PHE A 6 6.92 21.36 10.72
C PHE A 6 8.29 21.52 10.03
N ARG A 7 9.38 21.22 10.74
CA ARG A 7 10.75 21.41 10.24
C ARG A 7 10.94 22.82 9.66
N SER A 8 11.27 22.95 8.37
CA SER A 8 11.42 24.23 7.68
C SER A 8 10.15 24.73 6.97
N PHE A 9 9.06 23.97 7.02
CA PHE A 9 7.82 24.32 6.35
C PHE A 9 6.92 25.20 7.23
N ASP A 10 6.45 26.32 6.70
CA ASP A 10 5.25 26.99 7.19
C ASP A 10 3.99 26.22 6.74
N GLN A 11 2.82 26.67 7.15
CA GLN A 11 1.56 25.98 6.85
C GLN A 11 1.33 25.81 5.35
N GLU A 12 1.53 26.87 4.58
CA GLU A 12 1.31 26.83 3.13
C GLU A 12 2.30 25.90 2.43
N GLY A 13 3.56 25.90 2.86
CA GLY A 13 4.61 25.00 2.38
C GLY A 13 4.27 23.53 2.66
N LEU A 14 3.85 23.24 3.89
CA LEU A 14 3.45 21.89 4.28
C LEU A 14 2.21 21.40 3.51
N ASP A 15 1.22 22.27 3.35
CA ASP A 15 0.00 21.95 2.60
C ASP A 15 0.32 21.68 1.12
N ARG A 16 1.25 22.42 0.51
CA ARG A 16 1.73 22.11 -0.85
C ARG A 16 2.40 20.75 -0.95
N GLU A 17 3.19 20.36 0.06
CA GLU A 17 3.86 19.04 0.05
C GLU A 17 2.86 17.89 -0.01
N TYR A 18 1.72 17.98 0.66
CA TYR A 18 0.70 16.93 0.68
C TYR A 18 -0.43 17.12 -0.34
N ASN A 19 -0.42 18.21 -1.13
CA ASN A 19 -1.40 18.41 -2.21
C ASN A 19 -0.92 17.77 -3.52
N ASN A 20 -0.88 16.44 -3.58
CA ASN A 20 -0.38 15.70 -4.75
C ASN A 20 -1.15 16.04 -6.04
N ARG A 21 -2.46 16.25 -5.96
CA ARG A 21 -3.26 16.63 -7.14
C ARG A 21 -2.91 18.03 -7.64
N GLY A 22 -2.57 18.94 -6.76
CA GLY A 22 -2.16 20.31 -7.12
C GLY A 22 -0.76 20.40 -7.73
N LYS A 23 0.08 19.37 -7.53
CA LYS A 23 1.43 19.29 -8.11
C LYS A 23 1.46 18.76 -9.54
N VAL A 24 0.40 18.12 -10.02
CA VAL A 24 0.37 17.42 -11.31
C VAL A 24 -0.52 18.15 -12.29
N ALA A 25 0.05 18.60 -13.40
CA ALA A 25 -0.68 19.31 -14.45
C ALA A 25 -1.63 18.40 -15.26
N ASN A 26 -1.28 17.10 -15.38
CA ASN A 26 -2.06 16.12 -16.13
C ASN A 26 -2.84 15.21 -15.18
N THR A 27 -4.16 15.12 -15.39
CA THR A 27 -5.08 14.27 -14.61
C THR A 27 -5.45 12.97 -15.32
N ASP A 28 -4.83 12.64 -16.46
CA ASP A 28 -5.15 11.47 -17.28
C ASP A 28 -4.79 10.14 -16.60
N HIS A 29 -3.99 10.19 -15.51
CA HIS A 29 -3.64 9.01 -14.74
C HIS A 29 -4.86 8.15 -14.36
N LYS A 30 -6.01 8.77 -14.03
CA LYS A 30 -7.25 8.04 -13.73
C LYS A 30 -7.83 7.34 -14.96
N ILE A 31 -7.69 7.94 -16.14
CA ILE A 31 -8.13 7.33 -17.39
C ILE A 31 -7.30 6.08 -17.66
N TYR A 32 -5.97 6.18 -17.59
CA TYR A 32 -5.06 5.06 -17.82
C TYR A 32 -5.28 3.93 -16.81
N GLN A 33 -5.47 4.24 -15.53
CA GLN A 33 -5.78 3.26 -14.49
C GLN A 33 -7.12 2.57 -14.75
N SER A 34 -8.16 3.32 -15.14
CA SER A 34 -9.47 2.76 -15.49
C SER A 34 -9.39 1.83 -16.70
N GLU A 35 -8.68 2.23 -17.76
CA GLU A 35 -8.48 1.39 -18.94
C GLU A 35 -7.65 0.14 -18.60
N GLY A 36 -6.60 0.28 -17.80
CA GLY A 36 -5.81 -0.83 -17.30
C GLY A 36 -6.65 -1.81 -16.46
N SER A 37 -7.51 -1.30 -15.59
CA SER A 37 -8.41 -2.12 -14.76
C SER A 37 -9.43 -2.88 -15.61
N LYS A 38 -9.99 -2.24 -16.65
CA LYS A 38 -10.88 -2.92 -17.63
C LYS A 38 -10.14 -4.02 -18.39
N ARG A 39 -8.89 -3.75 -18.80
CA ARG A 39 -8.03 -4.74 -19.46
C ARG A 39 -7.79 -5.95 -18.55
N ALA A 40 -7.43 -5.74 -17.29
CA ALA A 40 -7.23 -6.83 -16.34
C ALA A 40 -8.51 -7.64 -16.10
N LYS A 41 -9.66 -6.97 -15.91
CA LYS A 41 -10.97 -7.62 -15.73
C LYS A 41 -11.36 -8.51 -16.91
N SER A 42 -10.96 -8.15 -18.14
CA SER A 42 -11.27 -8.95 -19.33
C SER A 42 -10.22 -10.02 -19.64
N ALA A 43 -8.98 -9.84 -19.20
CA ALA A 43 -7.90 -10.77 -19.52
C ALA A 43 -7.79 -11.96 -18.57
N PHE A 44 -8.19 -11.79 -17.30
CA PHE A 44 -7.92 -12.77 -16.25
C PHE A 44 -9.20 -13.41 -15.70
N LYS A 45 -9.07 -14.61 -15.14
CA LYS A 45 -10.12 -15.20 -14.31
C LYS A 45 -10.24 -14.42 -13.01
N THR A 46 -11.46 -13.99 -12.68
CA THR A 46 -11.70 -13.11 -11.51
C THR A 46 -12.76 -13.69 -10.58
N LYS A 47 -12.67 -13.31 -9.31
CA LYS A 47 -13.76 -13.40 -8.32
C LYS A 47 -13.86 -12.01 -7.70
N PHE A 48 -14.96 -11.31 -7.94
CA PHE A 48 -15.21 -9.97 -7.40
C PHE A 48 -15.99 -10.03 -6.10
N ASP A 49 -15.83 -8.98 -5.29
CA ASP A 49 -16.56 -8.77 -4.05
C ASP A 49 -16.51 -9.96 -3.08
N VAL A 50 -15.33 -10.60 -3.01
CA VAL A 50 -15.11 -11.68 -2.06
C VAL A 50 -15.05 -11.09 -0.66
N THR A 51 -15.96 -11.49 0.22
CA THR A 51 -16.02 -10.99 1.60
C THR A 51 -14.91 -11.60 2.44
N TYR A 52 -14.19 -10.74 3.18
CA TYR A 52 -13.19 -11.18 4.16
C TYR A 52 -13.59 -10.85 5.61
N GLY A 53 -14.71 -10.17 5.81
CA GLY A 53 -15.31 -9.82 7.10
C GLY A 53 -16.80 -9.54 6.96
N ASP A 54 -17.42 -9.04 8.03
CA ASP A 54 -18.87 -8.81 8.11
C ASP A 54 -19.28 -7.39 7.68
N GLY A 55 -18.33 -6.48 7.54
CA GLY A 55 -18.59 -5.08 7.15
C GLY A 55 -18.80 -4.90 5.66
N PRO A 56 -19.51 -3.84 5.25
CA PRO A 56 -19.80 -3.58 3.83
C PRO A 56 -18.56 -3.28 2.99
N ASP A 57 -17.48 -2.80 3.62
CA ASP A 57 -16.22 -2.46 2.97
C ASP A 57 -15.15 -3.55 3.15
N GLU A 58 -15.51 -4.69 3.75
CA GLU A 58 -14.60 -5.82 3.97
C GLU A 58 -14.65 -6.79 2.79
N LEU A 59 -14.26 -6.29 1.62
CA LEU A 59 -14.31 -6.96 0.33
C LEU A 59 -12.93 -6.98 -0.34
N LEU A 60 -12.67 -7.96 -1.18
CA LEU A 60 -11.52 -7.95 -2.08
C LEU A 60 -11.87 -8.56 -3.44
N ASP A 61 -11.12 -8.15 -4.47
CA ASP A 61 -11.19 -8.75 -5.79
C ASP A 61 -9.99 -9.66 -6.03
N LEU A 62 -10.24 -10.88 -6.44
CA LEU A 62 -9.21 -11.84 -6.81
C LEU A 62 -9.05 -11.90 -8.33
N TYR A 63 -7.82 -11.80 -8.80
CA TYR A 63 -7.38 -12.05 -10.17
C TYR A 63 -6.49 -13.29 -10.15
N LEU A 64 -6.88 -14.34 -10.86
CA LEU A 64 -6.32 -15.67 -10.69
C LEU A 64 -5.56 -16.10 -11.95
N PRO A 65 -4.33 -16.63 -11.78
CA PRO A 65 -3.58 -17.22 -12.88
C PRO A 65 -4.22 -18.51 -13.38
N THR A 66 -3.80 -18.94 -14.56
CA THR A 66 -4.14 -20.25 -15.13
C THR A 66 -3.13 -21.31 -14.66
N GLY A 67 -3.58 -22.58 -14.66
CA GLY A 67 -2.72 -23.69 -14.27
C GLY A 67 -2.98 -24.22 -12.86
N ALA A 68 -2.23 -25.22 -12.48
CA ALA A 68 -2.30 -25.82 -11.15
C ALA A 68 -1.44 -25.02 -10.18
N GLY A 69 -2.02 -24.65 -9.01
CA GLY A 69 -1.29 -24.03 -7.90
C GLY A 69 -0.39 -25.03 -7.16
N PRO A 70 0.16 -24.65 -6.01
CA PRO A 70 -0.12 -23.38 -5.34
C PRO A 70 0.61 -22.19 -6.00
N HIS A 71 -0.09 -21.06 -6.12
CA HIS A 71 0.40 -19.82 -6.71
C HIS A 71 0.82 -18.84 -5.62
N PRO A 72 1.93 -18.09 -5.76
CA PRO A 72 2.21 -16.93 -4.91
C PRO A 72 0.99 -16.00 -4.86
N VAL A 73 0.75 -15.36 -3.71
CA VAL A 73 -0.35 -14.41 -3.54
C VAL A 73 0.21 -13.01 -3.30
N HIS A 74 -0.28 -12.04 -4.05
CA HIS A 74 0.08 -10.65 -3.90
C HIS A 74 -1.12 -9.81 -3.52
N LEU A 75 -1.10 -9.18 -2.33
CA LEU A 75 -2.15 -8.26 -1.90
C LEU A 75 -1.76 -6.83 -2.24
N PHE A 76 -2.70 -6.09 -2.77
CA PHE A 76 -2.55 -4.66 -3.02
C PHE A 76 -3.52 -3.83 -2.17
N PHE A 77 -3.00 -2.78 -1.52
CA PHE A 77 -3.74 -1.78 -0.76
C PHE A 77 -3.68 -0.43 -1.46
N HIS A 78 -4.85 0.13 -1.80
CA HIS A 78 -4.93 1.37 -2.55
C HIS A 78 -4.57 2.61 -1.72
N GLY A 79 -4.26 3.71 -2.41
CA GLY A 79 -4.05 5.03 -1.83
C GLY A 79 -5.36 5.83 -1.76
N GLY A 80 -5.22 7.12 -1.42
CA GLY A 80 -6.33 8.05 -1.33
C GLY A 80 -6.45 8.70 0.05
N TYR A 81 -5.35 8.87 0.75
CA TYR A 81 -5.28 9.47 2.09
C TYR A 81 -6.27 8.85 3.10
N TRP A 82 -6.58 7.56 2.96
CA TRP A 82 -7.53 6.81 3.80
C TRP A 82 -8.98 7.35 3.76
N ILE A 83 -9.30 8.27 2.84
CA ILE A 83 -10.61 8.94 2.70
C ILE A 83 -11.25 8.78 1.32
N SER A 84 -10.56 8.15 0.36
CA SER A 84 -11.04 8.07 -1.03
C SER A 84 -10.48 6.88 -1.79
N ASN A 85 -11.02 6.65 -2.99
CA ASN A 85 -10.82 5.53 -3.89
C ASN A 85 -11.44 4.23 -3.39
N THR A 86 -11.46 3.23 -4.26
CA THR A 86 -11.97 1.88 -3.99
C THR A 86 -11.10 0.85 -4.71
N LYS A 87 -11.22 -0.42 -4.37
CA LYS A 87 -10.55 -1.53 -5.08
C LYS A 87 -10.81 -1.54 -6.58
N ASP A 88 -11.99 -1.05 -7.01
CA ASP A 88 -12.39 -1.02 -8.41
C ASP A 88 -11.50 -0.14 -9.29
N ASP A 89 -10.88 0.88 -8.69
CA ASP A 89 -9.95 1.78 -9.38
C ASP A 89 -8.60 1.09 -9.69
N PHE A 90 -8.27 -0.02 -9.00
CA PHE A 90 -6.92 -0.59 -9.00
C PHE A 90 -6.81 -2.01 -9.55
N GLY A 91 -7.82 -2.50 -10.29
CA GLY A 91 -7.75 -3.81 -10.96
C GLY A 91 -6.53 -3.97 -11.87
N PHE A 92 -5.96 -2.87 -12.40
CA PHE A 92 -4.75 -2.88 -13.21
C PHE A 92 -3.51 -3.43 -12.48
N MET A 93 -3.53 -3.48 -11.16
CA MET A 93 -2.48 -4.11 -10.36
C MET A 93 -2.29 -5.59 -10.65
N ALA A 94 -3.27 -6.23 -11.29
CA ALA A 94 -3.16 -7.63 -11.73
C ALA A 94 -2.29 -7.81 -12.98
N LEU A 95 -2.14 -6.77 -13.81
CA LEU A 95 -1.48 -6.87 -15.11
C LEU A 95 -0.04 -7.40 -15.06
N PRO A 96 0.83 -6.93 -14.15
CA PRO A 96 2.22 -7.39 -14.15
C PRO A 96 2.44 -8.75 -13.48
N PHE A 97 1.42 -9.33 -12.85
CA PHE A 97 1.63 -10.47 -11.96
C PHE A 97 0.89 -11.74 -12.40
N VAL A 98 -0.36 -11.63 -12.86
CA VAL A 98 -1.22 -12.80 -13.09
C VAL A 98 -0.69 -13.70 -14.22
N GLU A 99 -0.17 -13.13 -15.31
CA GLU A 99 0.47 -13.90 -16.40
C GLU A 99 1.77 -14.61 -15.97
N HIS A 100 2.38 -14.14 -14.87
CA HIS A 100 3.54 -14.75 -14.26
C HIS A 100 3.19 -15.76 -13.16
N GLY A 101 1.93 -16.19 -13.09
CA GLY A 101 1.51 -17.23 -12.16
C GLY A 101 1.20 -16.75 -10.75
N VAL A 102 1.03 -15.46 -10.52
CA VAL A 102 0.72 -14.88 -9.21
C VAL A 102 -0.78 -14.62 -9.08
N ALA A 103 -1.42 -15.07 -8.01
CA ALA A 103 -2.76 -14.66 -7.65
C ALA A 103 -2.72 -13.26 -7.02
N VAL A 104 -3.55 -12.33 -7.51
CA VAL A 104 -3.58 -10.96 -7.00
C VAL A 104 -4.89 -10.68 -6.28
N ALA A 105 -4.80 -10.14 -5.06
CA ALA A 105 -5.93 -9.66 -4.29
C ALA A 105 -5.88 -8.13 -4.19
N VAL A 106 -6.87 -7.44 -4.75
CA VAL A 106 -7.04 -5.99 -4.61
C VAL A 106 -8.02 -5.74 -3.48
N VAL A 107 -7.54 -5.13 -2.38
CA VAL A 107 -8.27 -5.03 -1.12
C VAL A 107 -9.05 -3.74 -1.04
N GLU A 108 -10.36 -3.84 -0.69
CA GLU A 108 -11.17 -2.74 -0.20
C GLU A 108 -11.02 -2.65 1.31
N TYR A 109 -11.21 -1.47 1.86
CA TYR A 109 -11.22 -1.24 3.30
C TYR A 109 -12.03 0.01 3.65
N GLY A 110 -12.62 0.04 4.82
CA GLY A 110 -13.43 1.18 5.27
C GLY A 110 -12.64 2.48 5.31
N LEU A 111 -13.24 3.56 4.82
CA LEU A 111 -12.62 4.88 4.70
C LEU A 111 -13.00 5.81 5.87
N ILE A 112 -12.10 6.72 6.22
CA ILE A 112 -12.39 7.82 7.15
C ILE A 112 -13.33 8.81 6.45
N PRO A 113 -14.37 9.36 7.11
CA PRO A 113 -14.66 9.26 8.55
C PRO A 113 -15.61 8.12 8.93
N SER A 114 -16.04 7.27 7.98
CA SER A 114 -16.96 6.15 8.27
C SER A 114 -16.37 5.17 9.29
N VAL A 115 -15.06 5.00 9.26
CA VAL A 115 -14.28 4.27 10.27
C VAL A 115 -13.16 5.14 10.81
N THR A 116 -12.57 4.75 11.94
CA THR A 116 -11.34 5.37 12.45
C THR A 116 -10.10 4.78 11.77
N MET A 117 -8.94 5.42 11.91
CA MET A 117 -7.65 4.84 11.45
C MET A 117 -7.41 3.43 12.06
N ALA A 118 -7.74 3.23 13.31
CA ALA A 118 -7.63 1.91 13.96
C ALA A 118 -8.58 0.88 13.34
N GLY A 119 -9.82 1.27 13.02
CA GLY A 119 -10.81 0.42 12.36
C GLY A 119 -10.37 0.04 10.95
N LEU A 120 -9.91 1.02 10.17
CA LEU A 120 -9.37 0.80 8.83
C LEU A 120 -8.20 -0.20 8.84
N LEU A 121 -7.25 -0.02 9.75
CA LEU A 121 -6.12 -0.95 9.90
C LEU A 121 -6.56 -2.33 10.37
N SER A 122 -7.66 -2.43 11.14
CA SER A 122 -8.26 -3.72 11.49
C SER A 122 -8.82 -4.44 10.27
N HIS A 123 -9.51 -3.72 9.35
CA HIS A 123 -9.98 -4.28 8.08
C HIS A 123 -8.80 -4.81 7.25
N CYS A 124 -7.72 -4.03 7.13
CA CYS A 124 -6.54 -4.46 6.37
C CYS A 124 -5.85 -5.71 6.99
N ARG A 125 -5.80 -5.81 8.32
CA ARG A 125 -5.33 -7.02 9.01
C ARG A 125 -6.25 -8.21 8.76
N ALA A 126 -7.57 -8.00 8.83
CA ALA A 126 -8.55 -9.06 8.54
C ALA A 126 -8.45 -9.56 7.10
N ALA A 127 -8.21 -8.67 6.12
CA ALA A 127 -7.99 -9.05 4.73
C ALA A 127 -6.77 -9.96 4.54
N LEU A 128 -5.63 -9.65 5.20
CA LEU A 128 -4.47 -10.51 5.14
C LEU A 128 -4.70 -11.84 5.85
N ALA A 129 -5.31 -11.82 7.05
CA ALA A 129 -5.62 -13.04 7.79
C ALA A 129 -6.59 -13.95 7.01
N TRP A 130 -7.62 -13.37 6.41
CA TRP A 130 -8.53 -14.10 5.54
C TRP A 130 -7.79 -14.71 4.34
N THR A 131 -6.94 -13.93 3.69
CA THR A 131 -6.16 -14.39 2.53
C THR A 131 -5.27 -15.58 2.91
N TRP A 132 -4.56 -15.49 4.03
CA TRP A 132 -3.73 -16.58 4.52
C TRP A 132 -4.54 -17.84 4.82
N LYS A 133 -5.68 -17.72 5.51
CA LYS A 133 -6.57 -18.86 5.87
C LYS A 133 -7.23 -19.50 4.65
N ASN A 134 -7.49 -18.72 3.61
CA ASN A 134 -8.29 -19.16 2.45
C ASN A 134 -7.49 -19.33 1.17
N ALA A 135 -6.16 -19.13 1.17
CA ALA A 135 -5.31 -19.16 -0.02
C ALA A 135 -5.56 -20.41 -0.88
N GLU A 136 -5.58 -21.59 -0.28
CA GLU A 136 -5.80 -22.86 -0.97
C GLU A 136 -7.15 -22.94 -1.72
N THR A 137 -8.18 -22.25 -1.25
CA THR A 137 -9.53 -22.27 -1.86
C THR A 137 -9.60 -21.61 -3.23
N PHE A 138 -8.59 -20.80 -3.54
CA PHE A 138 -8.43 -20.16 -4.85
C PHE A 138 -7.12 -20.53 -5.55
N GLY A 139 -6.41 -21.54 -5.04
CA GLY A 139 -5.17 -22.06 -5.62
C GLY A 139 -3.92 -21.25 -5.23
N GLY A 140 -4.01 -20.43 -4.19
CA GLY A 140 -2.90 -19.64 -3.65
C GLY A 140 -2.03 -20.44 -2.66
N ASP A 141 -0.81 -19.93 -2.43
CA ASP A 141 0.13 -20.43 -1.44
C ASP A 141 0.14 -19.52 -0.21
N ALA A 142 -0.43 -19.99 0.89
CA ALA A 142 -0.44 -19.29 2.17
C ALA A 142 0.99 -18.98 2.71
N ASN A 143 2.00 -19.73 2.24
CA ASN A 143 3.40 -19.53 2.65
C ASN A 143 4.15 -18.55 1.73
N ASN A 144 3.54 -18.05 0.66
CA ASN A 144 4.14 -17.07 -0.23
C ASN A 144 3.18 -15.90 -0.48
N ILE A 145 2.94 -15.09 0.55
CA ILE A 145 2.12 -13.88 0.49
C ILE A 145 3.03 -12.67 0.52
N THR A 146 2.87 -11.79 -0.46
CA THR A 146 3.59 -10.52 -0.57
C THR A 146 2.61 -9.35 -0.61
N LEU A 147 3.06 -8.16 -0.20
CA LEU A 147 2.22 -6.99 -0.11
C LEU A 147 2.77 -5.86 -0.97
N SER A 148 1.89 -5.11 -1.61
CA SER A 148 2.20 -3.76 -2.09
C SER A 148 1.09 -2.79 -1.76
N GLY A 149 1.44 -1.50 -1.72
CA GLY A 149 0.45 -0.45 -1.52
C GLY A 149 1.02 0.89 -1.95
N HIS A 150 0.13 1.76 -2.43
CA HIS A 150 0.50 3.07 -2.90
C HIS A 150 0.01 4.17 -1.95
N SER A 151 0.86 5.17 -1.64
CA SER A 151 0.48 6.32 -0.82
C SER A 151 -0.03 5.87 0.57
N ALA A 152 -1.28 6.13 0.94
CA ALA A 152 -1.93 5.56 2.13
C ALA A 152 -1.82 4.02 2.19
N GLY A 153 -1.83 3.33 1.03
CA GLY A 153 -1.60 1.88 0.96
C GLY A 153 -0.17 1.49 1.33
N GLY A 154 0.83 2.30 0.99
CA GLY A 154 2.22 2.09 1.43
C GLY A 154 2.37 2.18 2.95
N HIS A 155 1.65 3.10 3.58
CA HIS A 155 1.51 3.14 5.04
C HIS A 155 0.89 1.85 5.58
N ILE A 156 -0.20 1.36 4.97
CA ILE A 156 -0.86 0.12 5.38
C ILE A 156 0.11 -1.06 5.32
N VAL A 157 0.90 -1.20 4.24
CA VAL A 157 1.93 -2.26 4.13
C VAL A 157 2.87 -2.23 5.33
N ALA A 158 3.41 -1.07 5.69
CA ALA A 158 4.31 -0.93 6.83
C ALA A 158 3.60 -1.23 8.18
N MET A 159 2.34 -0.81 8.34
CA MET A 159 1.55 -1.12 9.55
C MET A 159 1.25 -2.62 9.66
N LEU A 160 1.04 -3.34 8.55
CA LEU A 160 0.88 -4.79 8.54
C LEU A 160 2.18 -5.51 8.91
N MET A 161 3.33 -5.01 8.45
CA MET A 161 4.64 -5.54 8.87
C MET A 161 4.97 -5.24 10.34
N ALA A 162 4.39 -4.19 10.93
CA ALA A 162 4.49 -3.87 12.35
C ALA A 162 3.43 -4.58 13.22
N THR A 163 2.62 -5.46 12.65
CA THR A 163 1.55 -6.17 13.38
C THR A 163 2.07 -7.47 14.01
N ASN A 164 1.85 -7.62 15.31
CA ASN A 164 2.02 -8.90 15.99
C ASN A 164 0.85 -9.82 15.62
N TRP A 165 1.08 -10.69 14.64
CA TRP A 165 0.04 -11.50 14.01
C TRP A 165 -0.61 -12.49 14.97
N PRO A 166 0.14 -13.27 15.81
CA PRO A 166 -0.48 -14.16 16.78
C PRO A 166 -1.28 -13.43 17.87
N ALA A 167 -0.95 -12.16 18.16
CA ALA A 167 -1.74 -11.35 19.09
C ALA A 167 -3.03 -10.81 18.42
N PHE A 168 -3.02 -10.59 17.09
CA PHE A 168 -4.20 -10.21 16.34
C PHE A 168 -5.14 -11.40 16.12
N ASP A 169 -4.59 -12.53 15.70
CA ASP A 169 -5.31 -13.78 15.48
C ASP A 169 -4.39 -14.97 15.83
N PRO A 170 -4.73 -15.77 16.87
CA PRO A 170 -3.87 -16.86 17.35
C PRO A 170 -3.58 -17.97 16.32
N GLU A 171 -4.35 -18.05 15.23
CA GLU A 171 -4.11 -19.02 14.15
C GLU A 171 -3.06 -18.55 13.16
N MET A 172 -2.74 -17.23 13.16
CA MET A 172 -1.76 -16.66 12.24
C MET A 172 -0.31 -17.03 12.63
N PRO A 173 0.57 -17.30 11.64
CA PRO A 173 1.99 -17.47 11.92
C PRO A 173 2.63 -16.11 12.30
N LEU A 174 3.82 -16.16 12.89
CA LEU A 174 4.60 -14.96 13.23
C LEU A 174 4.92 -14.11 11.99
N GLU A 175 5.21 -14.75 10.88
CA GLU A 175 5.66 -14.12 9.64
C GLU A 175 4.80 -14.56 8.43
N PRO A 176 3.54 -14.07 8.34
CA PRO A 176 2.66 -14.41 7.21
C PRO A 176 3.04 -13.72 5.89
N ILE A 177 3.95 -12.74 5.93
CA ILE A 177 4.37 -11.90 4.81
C ILE A 177 5.78 -12.29 4.39
N LYS A 178 6.07 -12.37 3.08
CA LYS A 178 7.40 -12.67 2.52
C LYS A 178 8.15 -11.44 2.03
N ALA A 179 7.46 -10.42 1.57
CA ALA A 179 8.04 -9.13 1.18
C ALA A 179 6.97 -8.04 1.18
N GLY A 180 7.41 -6.79 1.35
CA GLY A 180 6.58 -5.60 1.25
C GLY A 180 7.11 -4.61 0.22
N CYS A 181 6.20 -3.89 -0.45
CA CYS A 181 6.52 -2.77 -1.33
C CYS A 181 5.60 -1.58 -1.00
N GLY A 182 6.16 -0.56 -0.35
CA GLY A 182 5.43 0.66 0.01
C GLY A 182 5.75 1.80 -0.96
N ILE A 183 4.90 1.99 -1.98
CA ILE A 183 5.11 2.95 -3.06
C ILE A 183 4.65 4.33 -2.61
N SER A 184 5.55 5.32 -2.59
CA SER A 184 5.22 6.70 -2.20
C SER A 184 4.46 6.77 -0.87
N GLY A 185 4.85 5.95 0.11
CA GLY A 185 4.10 5.75 1.35
C GLY A 185 4.26 6.90 2.35
N LEU A 186 3.36 6.92 3.33
CA LEU A 186 3.32 7.89 4.42
C LEU A 186 3.65 7.19 5.74
N TYR A 187 4.87 7.36 6.23
CA TYR A 187 5.39 6.59 7.37
C TYR A 187 5.53 7.38 8.65
N ASP A 188 5.46 8.72 8.55
CA ASP A 188 5.41 9.68 9.65
C ASP A 188 4.13 10.51 9.50
N LEU A 189 3.15 10.29 10.37
CA LEU A 189 1.85 10.95 10.27
C LEU A 189 1.79 12.31 10.96
N GLU A 190 2.84 12.75 11.66
CA GLU A 190 2.82 14.06 12.29
C GLU A 190 2.71 15.21 11.27
N PRO A 191 3.51 15.27 10.19
CA PRO A 191 3.32 16.32 9.18
C PRO A 191 1.98 16.20 8.45
N VAL A 192 1.44 14.99 8.26
CA VAL A 192 0.09 14.79 7.69
C VAL A 192 -0.96 15.39 8.63
N ARG A 193 -0.86 15.16 9.94
CA ARG A 193 -1.72 15.75 10.96
C ARG A 193 -1.65 17.28 11.00
N LEU A 194 -0.49 17.85 10.74
CA LEU A 194 -0.29 19.31 10.73
C LEU A 194 -0.74 19.96 9.41
N SER A 195 -0.96 19.19 8.35
CA SER A 195 -1.42 19.67 7.04
C SER A 195 -2.94 19.84 6.97
N PHE A 196 -3.41 20.40 5.85
CA PHE A 196 -4.85 20.56 5.56
C PHE A 196 -5.64 19.25 5.62
N LEU A 197 -4.97 18.11 5.40
CA LEU A 197 -5.60 16.79 5.40
C LEU A 197 -6.25 16.42 6.74
N ASN A 198 -5.74 16.98 7.83
CA ASN A 198 -6.24 16.63 9.15
C ASN A 198 -7.67 17.13 9.43
N LYS A 199 -8.18 18.04 8.61
CA LYS A 199 -9.60 18.42 8.64
C LYS A 199 -10.51 17.22 8.44
N ASP A 200 -10.11 16.30 7.55
CA ASP A 200 -10.89 15.12 7.22
C ASP A 200 -10.44 13.89 8.05
N LEU A 201 -9.15 13.78 8.36
CA LEU A 201 -8.57 12.64 9.08
C LEU A 201 -8.85 12.67 10.59
N GLY A 202 -8.95 13.85 11.21
CA GLY A 202 -9.20 14.00 12.63
C GLY A 202 -8.13 13.37 13.55
N LEU A 203 -6.88 13.30 13.10
CA LEU A 203 -5.78 12.72 13.87
C LEU A 203 -5.42 13.59 15.07
N SER A 204 -5.45 13.03 16.26
CA SER A 204 -4.82 13.62 17.43
C SER A 204 -3.29 13.42 17.37
N PRO A 205 -2.48 14.20 18.13
CA PRO A 205 -1.04 13.96 18.22
C PRO A 205 -0.70 12.52 18.67
N ALA A 206 -1.49 11.96 19.59
CA ALA A 206 -1.32 10.59 20.05
C ALA A 206 -1.62 9.56 18.95
N ALA A 207 -2.68 9.78 18.17
CA ALA A 207 -3.04 8.91 17.04
C ALA A 207 -1.99 9.00 15.92
N ALA A 208 -1.53 10.20 15.54
CA ALA A 208 -0.46 10.36 14.56
C ALA A 208 0.78 9.58 14.96
N ARG A 209 1.19 9.67 16.24
CA ARG A 209 2.33 8.92 16.77
C ARG A 209 2.11 7.40 16.76
N ALA A 210 0.92 6.94 17.19
CA ALA A 210 0.61 5.51 17.29
C ALA A 210 0.52 4.83 15.91
N PHE A 211 0.12 5.57 14.87
CA PHE A 211 -0.02 5.08 13.51
C PHE A 211 1.11 5.53 12.57
N SER A 212 2.26 5.95 13.11
CA SER A 212 3.47 6.25 12.32
C SER A 212 4.42 5.04 12.34
N PRO A 213 4.45 4.20 11.29
CA PRO A 213 5.28 2.99 11.28
C PRO A 213 6.77 3.27 11.44
N VAL A 214 7.26 4.44 11.06
CA VAL A 214 8.66 4.84 11.30
C VAL A 214 9.04 4.81 12.79
N LEU A 215 8.07 4.95 13.70
CA LEU A 215 8.25 4.94 15.15
C LEU A 215 8.03 3.55 15.78
N LEU A 216 7.52 2.58 15.01
CA LEU A 216 7.15 1.27 15.51
C LEU A 216 8.27 0.24 15.34
N GLU A 217 8.18 -0.86 16.09
CA GLU A 217 9.00 -2.05 15.84
C GLU A 217 8.38 -2.89 14.72
N PRO A 218 9.19 -3.34 13.73
CA PRO A 218 8.71 -4.35 12.78
C PRO A 218 8.59 -5.69 13.50
N GLU A 219 7.41 -6.29 13.45
CA GLU A 219 7.19 -7.65 13.94
C GLU A 219 7.54 -8.68 12.85
N VAL A 220 7.37 -8.31 11.58
CA VAL A 220 7.76 -9.12 10.42
C VAL A 220 8.99 -8.48 9.76
N ARG A 221 10.11 -9.21 9.73
CA ARG A 221 11.42 -8.70 9.26
C ARG A 221 11.81 -9.30 7.91
N VAL A 222 11.04 -8.94 6.89
CA VAL A 222 11.25 -9.36 5.50
C VAL A 222 11.66 -8.17 4.63
N PRO A 223 12.15 -8.39 3.38
CA PRO A 223 12.52 -7.29 2.50
C PRO A 223 11.40 -6.26 2.31
N LEU A 224 11.74 -4.97 2.43
CA LEU A 224 10.82 -3.85 2.21
C LEU A 224 11.40 -2.92 1.14
N LEU A 225 10.73 -2.82 -0.01
CA LEU A 225 11.04 -1.88 -1.06
C LEU A 225 10.20 -0.61 -0.90
N LEU A 226 10.83 0.55 -0.99
CA LEU A 226 10.21 1.87 -0.80
C LEU A 226 10.46 2.75 -2.04
N PRO A 227 9.76 2.48 -3.18
CA PRO A 227 9.83 3.33 -4.35
C PRO A 227 9.15 4.66 -4.07
N VAL A 228 9.75 5.76 -4.54
CA VAL A 228 9.21 7.12 -4.41
C VAL A 228 9.60 7.93 -5.64
N GLY A 229 8.69 8.75 -6.14
CA GLY A 229 8.97 9.61 -7.30
C GLY A 229 9.89 10.77 -6.96
N GLY A 230 10.83 11.06 -7.87
CA GLY A 230 11.75 12.19 -7.73
C GLY A 230 11.06 13.56 -7.78
N GLU A 231 9.89 13.62 -8.41
CA GLU A 231 9.08 14.84 -8.55
C GLU A 231 7.96 14.96 -7.49
N GLU A 232 7.89 14.06 -6.52
CA GLU A 232 6.86 14.11 -5.47
C GLU A 232 7.11 15.21 -4.43
N GLY A 233 8.35 15.67 -4.32
CA GLY A 233 8.78 16.67 -3.36
C GLY A 233 9.53 16.07 -2.18
N PRO A 234 10.22 16.95 -1.40
CA PRO A 234 11.15 16.54 -0.36
C PRO A 234 10.50 15.73 0.77
N GLU A 235 9.22 15.96 1.09
CA GLU A 235 8.55 15.24 2.18
C GLU A 235 8.32 13.76 1.86
N TYR A 236 7.87 13.39 0.66
CA TYR A 236 7.70 11.99 0.28
C TYR A 236 9.03 11.24 0.22
N ILE A 237 10.07 11.90 -0.31
CA ILE A 237 11.44 11.33 -0.34
C ILE A 237 11.94 11.14 1.10
N ARG A 238 11.80 12.16 1.96
CA ARG A 238 12.18 12.07 3.39
C ARG A 238 11.45 10.94 4.09
N GLN A 239 10.15 10.82 3.93
CA GLN A 239 9.33 9.78 4.57
C GLN A 239 9.86 8.39 4.23
N SER A 240 10.17 8.13 2.95
CA SER A 240 10.74 6.85 2.51
C SER A 240 12.13 6.62 3.07
N GLN A 241 12.99 7.66 3.11
CA GLN A 241 14.34 7.57 3.65
C GLN A 241 14.36 7.35 5.17
N ASP A 242 13.54 8.11 5.92
CA ASP A 242 13.43 7.99 7.36
C ASP A 242 12.89 6.60 7.74
N MET A 243 11.91 6.08 6.99
CA MET A 243 11.36 4.73 7.18
C MET A 243 12.42 3.65 6.96
N ALA A 244 13.14 3.71 5.84
CA ALA A 244 14.21 2.75 5.57
C ALA A 244 15.28 2.81 6.64
N GLY A 245 15.76 4.02 6.99
CA GLY A 245 16.78 4.20 8.02
C GLY A 245 16.35 3.65 9.38
N ALA A 246 15.10 3.90 9.79
CA ALA A 246 14.58 3.42 11.06
C ALA A 246 14.50 1.88 11.12
N TRP A 247 14.03 1.24 10.04
CA TRP A 247 13.81 -0.21 10.04
C TRP A 247 15.05 -1.02 9.66
N LEU A 248 16.01 -0.45 8.92
CA LEU A 248 17.33 -1.07 8.72
C LEU A 248 18.03 -1.35 10.06
N THR A 249 17.95 -0.41 11.01
CA THR A 249 18.54 -0.60 12.35
C THR A 249 17.82 -1.66 13.19
N LYS A 250 16.63 -2.07 12.77
CA LYS A 250 15.78 -3.06 13.43
C LYS A 250 15.75 -4.41 12.68
N GLY A 251 16.65 -4.60 11.70
CA GLY A 251 16.85 -5.85 10.99
C GLY A 251 15.95 -6.11 9.78
N VAL A 252 15.26 -5.08 9.26
CA VAL A 252 14.53 -5.16 7.98
C VAL A 252 15.48 -4.76 6.84
N ASP A 253 15.59 -5.55 5.77
CA ASP A 253 16.27 -5.14 4.53
C ASP A 253 15.38 -4.13 3.77
N ALA A 254 15.38 -2.88 4.26
CA ALA A 254 14.58 -1.80 3.70
C ALA A 254 15.40 -0.99 2.68
N LYS A 255 14.89 -0.84 1.46
CA LYS A 255 15.56 -0.16 0.36
C LYS A 255 14.70 0.95 -0.22
N VAL A 256 15.22 2.18 -0.22
CA VAL A 256 14.60 3.31 -0.94
C VAL A 256 15.04 3.28 -2.40
N TRP A 257 14.08 3.51 -3.27
CA TRP A 257 14.34 3.71 -4.69
C TRP A 257 13.67 5.00 -5.16
N VAL A 258 14.46 6.06 -5.34
CA VAL A 258 13.98 7.29 -5.94
C VAL A 258 13.89 7.09 -7.45
N MET A 259 12.67 7.21 -7.99
CA MET A 259 12.37 7.06 -9.42
C MET A 259 12.43 8.44 -10.07
N PRO A 260 13.49 8.75 -10.83
CA PRO A 260 13.61 10.05 -11.50
C PRO A 260 12.41 10.31 -12.41
N GLU A 261 12.04 11.57 -12.58
CA GLU A 261 10.98 12.01 -13.52
C GLU A 261 9.58 11.40 -13.24
N CYS A 262 9.38 10.75 -12.09
CA CYS A 262 8.08 10.26 -11.67
C CYS A 262 7.46 11.19 -10.62
N ASN A 263 6.22 11.60 -10.84
CA ASN A 263 5.38 12.20 -9.82
C ASN A 263 4.63 11.12 -9.03
N HIS A 264 3.80 11.52 -8.07
CA HIS A 264 3.06 10.62 -7.19
C HIS A 264 2.16 9.60 -7.91
N PHE A 265 1.65 9.93 -9.09
CA PHE A 265 0.79 9.05 -9.87
C PHE A 265 1.58 8.22 -10.90
N ASP A 266 2.70 8.75 -11.39
CA ASP A 266 3.55 8.01 -12.32
C ASP A 266 4.21 6.81 -11.66
N THR A 267 4.49 6.86 -10.36
CA THR A 267 5.05 5.75 -9.59
C THR A 267 4.14 4.52 -9.64
N ILE A 268 2.85 4.68 -9.33
CA ILE A 268 1.91 3.56 -9.36
C ILE A 268 1.54 3.15 -10.80
N ASN A 269 1.54 4.08 -11.75
CA ASN A 269 1.24 3.81 -13.14
C ASN A 269 2.29 2.92 -13.83
N GLN A 270 3.47 2.74 -13.23
CA GLN A 270 4.45 1.74 -13.69
C GLN A 270 3.83 0.34 -13.80
N PHE A 271 2.85 0.00 -12.97
CA PHE A 271 2.17 -1.31 -13.04
C PHE A 271 1.17 -1.45 -14.20
N LEU A 272 0.90 -0.38 -14.95
CA LEU A 272 0.18 -0.49 -16.23
C LEU A 272 1.01 -1.18 -17.31
N ASP A 273 2.35 -1.11 -17.17
CA ASP A 273 3.30 -1.83 -18.02
C ASP A 273 3.87 -3.04 -17.27
N PRO A 274 3.51 -4.28 -17.68
CA PRO A 274 4.00 -5.51 -17.06
C PRO A 274 5.52 -5.68 -17.07
N VAL A 275 6.24 -4.99 -17.97
CA VAL A 275 7.70 -5.08 -18.09
C VAL A 275 8.44 -3.87 -17.53
N SER A 276 7.72 -2.96 -16.86
CA SER A 276 8.37 -1.82 -16.21
C SER A 276 9.39 -2.27 -15.15
N VAL A 277 10.33 -1.39 -14.83
CA VAL A 277 11.36 -1.71 -13.83
C VAL A 277 10.74 -1.98 -12.46
N LEU A 278 9.67 -1.26 -12.08
CA LEU A 278 8.98 -1.50 -10.81
C LEU A 278 8.21 -2.83 -10.82
N SER A 279 7.52 -3.15 -11.93
CA SER A 279 6.83 -4.44 -12.09
C SER A 279 7.80 -5.61 -11.95
N ASN A 280 8.97 -5.52 -12.59
CA ASN A 280 10.03 -6.52 -12.47
C ASN A 280 10.55 -6.63 -11.03
N ALA A 281 10.86 -5.50 -10.39
CA ALA A 281 11.39 -5.50 -9.02
C ALA A 281 10.43 -6.14 -8.00
N VAL A 282 9.11 -5.93 -8.16
CA VAL A 282 8.13 -6.57 -7.29
C VAL A 282 7.98 -8.06 -7.62
N ARG A 283 8.05 -8.47 -8.91
CA ARG A 283 8.09 -9.89 -9.26
C ARG A 283 9.30 -10.60 -8.67
N ASP A 284 10.48 -9.97 -8.71
CA ASP A 284 11.69 -10.51 -8.08
C ASP A 284 11.49 -10.73 -6.57
N GLN A 285 10.79 -9.82 -5.87
CA GLN A 285 10.43 -10.01 -4.46
C GLN A 285 9.44 -11.16 -4.24
N ILE A 286 8.52 -11.41 -5.18
CA ILE A 286 7.57 -12.54 -5.14
C ILE A 286 8.29 -13.86 -5.45
N GLY A 287 9.36 -13.82 -6.24
CA GLY A 287 10.13 -14.99 -6.67
C GLY A 287 9.64 -15.58 -7.99
N VAL A 288 9.18 -14.73 -8.94
CA VAL A 288 8.68 -15.14 -10.27
C VAL A 288 9.25 -14.28 -11.38
#